data_352ca6560e975add3adbd4d4bb44317e
#
_entry.id   352ca6560e975add3adbd4d4bb44317e
#
_cell.length_a   1.000
_cell.length_b   1.000
_cell.length_c   1.000
_cell.angle_alpha   90.00
_cell.angle_beta   90.00
_cell.angle_gamma   90.00
#
_symmetry.space_group_name_H-M   'P 1'
#
loop_
_entity.id
_entity.type
_entity.pdbx_description
1 polymer ?
#
loop_
_entity_poly.entity_id
_entity_poly.type
_entity_poly.pdbx_seq_one_letter_code
_entity_poly.pdbx_strand_id
1 'polypeptide(L)'
;MKTKALRMYGANDIRLEEFELPAIKDTEILVRIISDSICMSSYKAAGQGADHKRVPNDIAENPTILGHEFCGELVSVGSKWQDKYKPGQRFAIQPALNYKGSLDAPGYSFRYIGGDATYVIIPHEVMETGCLLSYNSD
;
A
#
# COMPACT_ATOMS: atom_id res chain seq x y z
N MET A 1 -3.32 -14.93 -5.48
CA MET A 1 -3.85 -14.74 -4.11
C MET A 1 -4.91 -13.65 -4.11
N LYS A 2 -6.04 -13.93 -3.51
CA LYS A 2 -7.12 -12.95 -3.43
C LYS A 2 -6.95 -12.05 -2.23
N THR A 3 -7.27 -10.77 -2.42
CA THR A 3 -7.31 -9.78 -1.34
C THR A 3 -8.68 -9.10 -1.31
N LYS A 4 -9.07 -8.64 -0.14
CA LYS A 4 -10.28 -7.84 0.04
C LYS A 4 -9.84 -6.45 0.47
N ALA A 5 -10.29 -5.42 -0.24
CA ALA A 5 -9.81 -4.06 -0.03
C ALA A 5 -10.89 -3.01 -0.29
N LEU A 6 -10.71 -1.85 0.34
CA LEU A 6 -11.47 -0.65 0.00
C LEU A 6 -10.76 0.07 -1.13
N ARG A 7 -11.37 0.09 -2.30
CA ARG A 7 -10.83 0.68 -3.52
C ARG A 7 -11.55 1.97 -3.86
N MET A 8 -10.78 3.01 -4.14
CA MET A 8 -11.33 4.32 -4.50
C MET A 8 -11.37 4.48 -6.01
N TYR A 9 -12.57 4.71 -6.53
CA TYR A 9 -12.84 4.91 -7.96
C TYR A 9 -13.04 6.39 -8.32
N GLY A 10 -13.34 7.22 -7.35
CA GLY A 10 -13.55 8.65 -7.52
C GLY A 10 -13.88 9.30 -6.20
N ALA A 11 -14.17 10.58 -6.21
CA ALA A 11 -14.56 11.32 -5.01
C ALA A 11 -15.81 10.69 -4.38
N ASN A 12 -15.71 10.31 -3.11
CA ASN A 12 -16.78 9.64 -2.35
C ASN A 12 -17.28 8.32 -2.97
N ASP A 13 -16.49 7.72 -3.87
CA ASP A 13 -16.81 6.44 -4.50
C ASP A 13 -15.80 5.39 -4.06
N ILE A 14 -16.03 4.80 -2.89
CA ILE A 14 -15.19 3.78 -2.29
C ILE A 14 -15.97 2.49 -2.22
N ARG A 15 -15.38 1.41 -2.73
CA ARG A 15 -16.05 0.10 -2.83
C ARG A 15 -15.23 -0.96 -2.13
N LEU A 16 -15.89 -1.78 -1.32
CA LEU A 16 -15.28 -2.98 -0.75
C LEU A 16 -15.34 -4.08 -1.80
N GLU A 17 -14.18 -4.53 -2.25
CA GLU A 17 -14.08 -5.51 -3.33
C GLU A 17 -13.08 -6.60 -2.99
N GLU A 18 -13.34 -7.81 -3.48
CA GLU A 18 -12.39 -8.92 -3.47
C GLU A 18 -11.85 -9.07 -4.89
N PHE A 19 -10.53 -9.12 -5.02
CA PHE A 19 -9.90 -9.26 -6.33
C PHE A 19 -8.58 -10.01 -6.23
N GLU A 20 -8.10 -10.47 -7.38
CA GLU A 20 -6.85 -11.22 -7.45
C GLU A 20 -5.66 -10.27 -7.50
N LEU A 21 -4.71 -10.44 -6.57
CA LEU A 21 -3.43 -9.75 -6.64
C LEU A 21 -2.56 -10.42 -7.72
N PRO A 22 -1.81 -9.66 -8.52
CA PRO A 22 -0.83 -10.25 -9.43
C PRO A 22 0.29 -10.95 -8.64
N ALA A 23 1.05 -11.81 -9.31
CA ALA A 23 2.26 -12.37 -8.71
C ALA A 23 3.27 -11.25 -8.45
N ILE A 24 3.98 -11.32 -7.31
CA ILE A 24 4.98 -10.30 -7.00
C ILE A 24 6.18 -10.42 -7.96
N LYS A 25 6.78 -9.27 -8.25
CA LYS A 25 8.03 -9.19 -8.99
C LYS A 25 9.21 -9.38 -8.04
N ASP A 26 10.40 -9.59 -8.59
CA ASP A 26 11.62 -9.73 -7.79
C ASP A 26 11.91 -8.52 -6.90
N THR A 27 11.37 -7.36 -7.26
CA THR A 27 11.56 -6.10 -6.56
C THR A 27 10.45 -5.77 -5.54
N GLU A 28 9.50 -6.69 -5.35
CA GLU A 28 8.30 -6.45 -4.54
C GLU A 28 8.22 -7.41 -3.36
N ILE A 29 7.37 -7.07 -2.39
CA ILE A 29 7.13 -7.89 -1.20
C ILE A 29 5.61 -8.03 -1.00
N LEU A 30 5.15 -9.27 -0.81
CA LEU A 30 3.76 -9.55 -0.44
C LEU A 30 3.63 -9.53 1.08
N VAL A 31 2.66 -8.80 1.58
CA VAL A 31 2.44 -8.68 3.03
C VAL A 31 0.99 -8.89 3.41
N ARG A 32 0.77 -9.28 4.67
CA ARG A 32 -0.55 -9.39 5.30
C ARG A 32 -0.72 -8.19 6.23
N ILE A 33 -1.80 -7.45 6.07
CA ILE A 33 -2.11 -6.32 6.95
C ILE A 33 -2.67 -6.85 8.27
N ILE A 34 -2.13 -6.36 9.37
CA ILE A 34 -2.61 -6.70 10.73
C ILE A 34 -3.44 -5.55 11.30
N SER A 35 -2.99 -4.33 11.09
CA SER A 35 -3.62 -3.15 11.68
C SER A 35 -3.46 -1.95 10.76
N ASP A 36 -4.51 -1.14 10.72
CA ASP A 36 -4.56 0.10 9.97
C ASP A 36 -5.20 1.16 10.86
N SER A 37 -4.79 2.41 10.72
CA SER A 37 -5.36 3.50 11.53
C SER A 37 -6.24 4.39 10.67
N ILE A 38 -7.29 4.93 11.29
CA ILE A 38 -8.18 5.90 10.64
C ILE A 38 -7.55 7.28 10.79
N CYS A 39 -7.32 7.94 9.67
CA CYS A 39 -6.70 9.27 9.63
C CYS A 39 -7.55 10.25 8.83
N MET A 40 -7.58 11.50 9.26
CA MET A 40 -8.28 12.57 8.52
C MET A 40 -7.74 12.76 7.10
N SER A 41 -6.48 12.43 6.88
CA SER A 41 -5.89 12.47 5.52
C SER A 41 -6.59 11.51 4.56
N SER A 42 -6.98 10.33 5.03
CA SER A 42 -7.75 9.38 4.22
C SER A 42 -9.16 9.90 3.93
N TYR A 43 -9.79 10.54 4.91
CA TYR A 43 -11.10 11.17 4.72
C TYR A 43 -11.03 12.26 3.64
N LYS A 44 -9.99 13.09 3.69
CA LYS A 44 -9.78 14.15 2.67
C LYS A 44 -9.55 13.55 1.29
N ALA A 45 -8.73 12.51 1.18
CA ALA A 45 -8.48 11.83 -0.08
C ALA A 45 -9.77 11.23 -0.65
N ALA A 46 -10.58 10.60 0.19
CA ALA A 46 -11.86 10.02 -0.21
C ALA A 46 -12.83 11.09 -0.76
N GLY A 47 -12.85 12.27 -0.15
CA GLY A 47 -13.70 13.36 -0.59
C GLY A 47 -13.22 14.06 -1.86
N GLN A 48 -11.92 14.08 -2.10
CA GLN A 48 -11.30 14.74 -3.26
C GLN A 48 -11.15 13.81 -4.47
N GLY A 49 -10.98 12.50 -4.25
CA GLY A 49 -10.74 11.57 -5.33
C GLY A 49 -9.52 11.96 -6.17
N ALA A 50 -9.69 11.96 -7.49
CA ALA A 50 -8.61 12.30 -8.42
C ALA A 50 -8.11 13.74 -8.31
N ASP A 51 -8.83 14.62 -7.62
CA ASP A 51 -8.37 16.00 -7.38
C ASP A 51 -7.34 16.09 -6.25
N HIS A 52 -7.17 15.03 -5.46
CA HIS A 52 -6.15 14.99 -4.43
C HIS A 52 -4.76 14.89 -5.05
N LYS A 53 -3.80 15.68 -4.54
CA LYS A 53 -2.45 15.79 -5.11
C LYS A 53 -1.66 14.47 -5.16
N ARG A 54 -2.00 13.51 -4.29
CA ARG A 54 -1.31 12.20 -4.23
C ARG A 54 -2.06 11.11 -4.98
N VAL A 55 -3.22 11.41 -5.55
CA VAL A 55 -4.09 10.43 -6.21
C VAL A 55 -3.96 10.56 -7.73
N PRO A 56 -3.75 9.44 -8.46
CA PRO A 56 -3.70 9.47 -9.92
C PRO A 56 -5.03 9.89 -10.55
N ASN A 57 -4.97 10.44 -11.76
CA ASN A 57 -6.15 10.92 -12.47
C ASN A 57 -7.01 9.78 -13.05
N ASP A 58 -6.49 8.57 -13.14
CA ASP A 58 -7.12 7.42 -13.80
C ASP A 58 -7.77 6.42 -12.84
N ILE A 59 -8.10 6.84 -11.63
CA ILE A 59 -8.63 5.92 -10.59
C ILE A 59 -9.97 5.30 -10.96
N ALA A 60 -10.75 5.91 -11.85
CA ALA A 60 -11.99 5.32 -12.33
C ALA A 60 -11.74 3.97 -13.04
N GLU A 61 -10.60 3.84 -13.71
CA GLU A 61 -10.20 2.64 -14.45
C GLU A 61 -9.18 1.80 -13.67
N ASN A 62 -8.33 2.47 -12.89
CA ASN A 62 -7.27 1.85 -12.10
C ASN A 62 -7.40 2.31 -10.64
N PRO A 63 -8.37 1.76 -9.89
CA PRO A 63 -8.64 2.23 -8.52
C PRO A 63 -7.45 1.97 -7.59
N THR A 64 -7.28 2.87 -6.62
CA THR A 64 -6.25 2.75 -5.59
C THR A 64 -6.85 2.29 -4.27
N ILE A 65 -6.01 1.70 -3.42
CA ILE A 65 -6.40 1.29 -2.07
C ILE A 65 -6.06 2.43 -1.11
N LEU A 66 -6.99 2.77 -0.24
CA LEU A 66 -6.78 3.78 0.79
C LEU A 66 -6.12 3.19 2.05
N GLY A 67 -5.75 4.08 2.99
CA GLY A 67 -5.13 3.69 4.25
C GLY A 67 -3.61 3.82 4.18
N HIS A 68 -3.05 4.90 4.75
CA HIS A 68 -1.62 5.19 4.65
C HIS A 68 -0.85 4.92 5.95
N GLU A 69 -1.52 4.51 7.01
CA GLU A 69 -0.90 4.23 8.31
C GLU A 69 -1.22 2.79 8.72
N PHE A 70 -0.37 1.85 8.30
CA PHE A 70 -0.63 0.44 8.56
C PHE A 70 0.63 -0.32 8.94
N CYS A 71 0.42 -1.48 9.55
CA CYS A 71 1.47 -2.44 9.86
C CYS A 71 0.99 -3.85 9.58
N GLY A 72 1.92 -4.77 9.51
CA GLY A 72 1.58 -6.16 9.22
C GLY A 72 2.79 -7.06 9.27
N GLU A 73 2.70 -8.14 8.49
CA GLU A 73 3.69 -9.21 8.46
C GLU A 73 4.07 -9.54 7.02
N LEU A 74 5.36 -9.72 6.78
CA LEU A 74 5.87 -10.12 5.46
C LEU A 74 5.48 -11.56 5.18
N VAL A 75 4.91 -11.82 4.01
CA VAL A 75 4.47 -13.15 3.59
C VAL A 75 5.45 -13.75 2.61
N SER A 76 5.84 -12.99 1.58
CA SER A 76 6.75 -13.44 0.53
C SER A 76 7.61 -12.26 0.07
N VAL A 77 8.91 -12.51 -0.05
CA VAL A 77 9.88 -11.46 -0.38
C VAL A 77 10.49 -11.74 -1.76
N GLY A 78 10.45 -10.74 -2.63
CA GLY A 78 11.09 -10.82 -3.94
C GLY A 78 12.60 -11.01 -3.82
N SER A 79 13.22 -11.63 -4.82
CA SER A 79 14.63 -12.05 -4.77
C SER A 79 15.59 -10.91 -4.49
N LYS A 80 15.30 -9.69 -4.96
CA LYS A 80 16.15 -8.52 -4.73
C LYS A 80 16.29 -8.15 -3.24
N TRP A 81 15.29 -8.46 -2.41
CA TRP A 81 15.23 -8.02 -1.02
C TRP A 81 15.43 -9.13 0.00
N GLN A 82 15.70 -10.36 -0.42
CA GLN A 82 15.81 -11.51 0.49
C GLN A 82 16.98 -11.39 1.47
N ASP A 83 17.99 -10.59 1.17
CA ASP A 83 19.12 -10.34 2.08
C ASP A 83 18.75 -9.39 3.22
N LYS A 84 17.73 -8.54 3.02
CA LYS A 84 17.32 -7.51 3.99
C LYS A 84 16.06 -7.87 4.75
N TYR A 85 15.14 -8.58 4.11
CA TYR A 85 13.81 -8.87 4.65
C TYR A 85 13.52 -10.35 4.55
N LYS A 86 12.77 -10.87 5.53
CA LYS A 86 12.42 -12.30 5.58
C LYS A 86 10.93 -12.47 5.86
N PRO A 87 10.29 -13.52 5.29
CA PRO A 87 8.92 -13.86 5.64
C PRO A 87 8.76 -14.02 7.16
N GLY A 88 7.64 -13.56 7.69
CA GLY A 88 7.35 -13.61 9.11
C GLY A 88 7.78 -12.36 9.89
N GLN A 89 8.61 -11.51 9.33
CA GLN A 89 8.97 -10.26 9.98
C GLN A 89 7.78 -9.30 10.05
N ARG A 90 7.68 -8.56 11.13
CA ARG A 90 6.72 -7.48 11.29
C ARG A 90 7.25 -6.21 10.65
N PHE A 91 6.34 -5.37 10.16
CA PHE A 91 6.71 -4.10 9.54
C PHE A 91 5.71 -3.01 9.87
N ALA A 92 6.17 -1.77 9.79
CA ALA A 92 5.35 -0.58 9.68
C ALA A 92 5.80 0.17 8.43
N ILE A 93 5.02 1.13 7.97
CA ILE A 93 5.34 1.86 6.75
C ILE A 93 5.42 3.36 7.01
N GLN A 94 6.38 4.02 6.35
CA GLN A 94 6.43 5.47 6.23
C GLN A 94 5.85 5.84 4.86
N PRO A 95 4.65 6.45 4.80
CA PRO A 95 3.97 6.67 3.52
C PRO A 95 4.56 7.80 2.68
N ALA A 96 5.22 8.78 3.29
CA ALA A 96 5.81 9.90 2.56
C ALA A 96 7.15 9.48 1.95
N LEU A 97 7.10 8.82 0.80
CA LEU A 97 8.27 8.23 0.16
C LEU A 97 9.21 9.26 -0.45
N ASN A 98 8.67 10.31 -1.07
CA ASN A 98 9.42 11.30 -1.85
C ASN A 98 10.36 10.64 -2.87
N TYR A 99 9.89 9.56 -3.49
CA TYR A 99 10.70 8.82 -4.46
C TYR A 99 10.95 9.68 -5.71
N LYS A 100 12.20 10.06 -5.90
CA LYS A 100 12.64 10.94 -7.04
C LYS A 100 11.78 12.19 -7.18
N GLY A 101 11.36 12.78 -6.06
CA GLY A 101 10.54 13.99 -6.04
C GLY A 101 9.05 13.77 -6.28
N SER A 102 8.60 12.52 -6.42
CA SER A 102 7.19 12.19 -6.60
C SER A 102 6.40 12.37 -5.31
N LEU A 103 5.12 12.74 -5.44
CA LEU A 103 4.17 12.77 -4.33
C LEU A 103 3.47 11.43 -4.13
N ASP A 104 3.75 10.42 -4.94
CA ASP A 104 3.12 9.11 -4.81
C ASP A 104 3.39 8.49 -3.44
N ALA A 105 2.36 7.94 -2.84
CA ALA A 105 2.42 7.37 -1.51
C ALA A 105 1.46 6.19 -1.35
N PRO A 106 1.87 5.15 -0.58
CA PRO A 106 0.97 4.06 -0.21
C PRO A 106 -0.29 4.59 0.47
N GLY A 107 -1.44 4.04 0.11
CA GLY A 107 -2.72 4.48 0.64
C GLY A 107 -3.38 5.62 -0.14
N TYR A 108 -2.72 6.13 -1.18
CA TYR A 108 -3.25 7.17 -2.06
C TYR A 108 -3.05 6.86 -3.53
N SER A 109 -1.86 6.39 -3.91
CA SER A 109 -1.39 6.43 -5.30
C SER A 109 -1.36 5.08 -6.00
N PHE A 110 -1.35 3.99 -5.25
CA PHE A 110 -1.05 2.67 -5.80
C PHE A 110 -2.26 1.75 -5.83
N ARG A 111 -2.28 0.86 -6.83
CA ARG A 111 -3.40 -0.09 -7.03
C ARG A 111 -3.39 -1.25 -6.04
N TYR A 112 -2.20 -1.63 -5.54
CA TYR A 112 -2.02 -2.89 -4.80
C TYR A 112 -1.46 -2.70 -3.40
N ILE A 113 -1.35 -1.48 -2.92
CA ILE A 113 -0.90 -1.19 -1.55
C ILE A 113 -1.75 -0.11 -0.89
N GLY A 114 -2.14 -0.39 0.33
CA GLY A 114 -2.89 0.48 1.22
C GLY A 114 -3.32 -0.33 2.43
N GLY A 115 -3.56 0.32 3.55
CA GLY A 115 -3.90 -0.37 4.80
C GLY A 115 -5.30 -0.95 4.85
N ASP A 116 -6.21 -0.40 4.06
CA ASP A 116 -7.62 -0.86 4.04
C ASP A 116 -7.77 -2.12 3.17
N ALA A 117 -6.94 -3.14 3.44
CA ALA A 117 -6.90 -4.38 2.70
C ALA A 117 -6.42 -5.54 3.57
N THR A 118 -6.65 -6.79 3.12
CA THR A 118 -6.15 -7.97 3.83
C THR A 118 -4.72 -8.33 3.44
N TYR A 119 -4.42 -8.33 2.14
CA TYR A 119 -3.08 -8.56 1.59
C TYR A 119 -2.77 -7.47 0.59
N VAL A 120 -1.52 -7.02 0.58
CA VAL A 120 -1.06 -5.98 -0.35
C VAL A 120 0.33 -6.32 -0.86
N ILE A 121 0.72 -5.65 -1.96
CA ILE A 121 2.04 -5.78 -2.55
C ILE A 121 2.79 -4.47 -2.31
N ILE A 122 3.92 -4.54 -1.62
CA ILE A 122 4.76 -3.38 -1.39
C ILE A 122 5.65 -3.17 -2.61
N PRO A 123 5.53 -2.02 -3.31
CA PRO A 123 6.33 -1.73 -4.49
C PRO A 123 7.77 -1.37 -4.14
N HIS A 124 8.66 -1.46 -5.13
CA HIS A 124 10.09 -1.23 -4.94
C HIS A 124 10.43 0.14 -4.35
N GLU A 125 9.64 1.15 -4.67
CA GLU A 125 9.87 2.53 -4.20
C GLU A 125 9.90 2.62 -2.68
N VAL A 126 9.09 1.82 -2.00
CA VAL A 126 9.04 1.81 -0.52
C VAL A 126 10.36 1.31 0.06
N MET A 127 10.91 0.22 -0.46
CA MET A 127 12.18 -0.32 0.01
C MET A 127 13.35 0.57 -0.39
N GLU A 128 13.35 1.10 -1.61
CA GLU A 128 14.45 1.94 -2.10
C GLU A 128 14.59 3.26 -1.32
N THR A 129 13.49 3.78 -0.77
CA THR A 129 13.51 4.99 0.07
C THR A 129 13.73 4.70 1.55
N GLY A 130 13.83 3.43 1.93
CA GLY A 130 13.97 3.05 3.34
C GLY A 130 12.69 3.20 4.15
N CYS A 131 11.55 3.24 3.50
CA CYS A 131 10.27 3.49 4.15
C CYS A 131 9.54 2.22 4.62
N LEU A 132 10.09 1.03 4.35
CA LEU A 132 9.64 -0.22 4.95
C LEU A 132 10.42 -0.45 6.25
N LEU A 133 9.74 -0.24 7.37
CA LEU A 133 10.36 -0.29 8.69
C LEU A 133 10.10 -1.67 9.32
N SER A 134 11.07 -2.58 9.17
CA SER A 134 10.96 -3.91 9.77
C SER A 134 11.38 -3.90 11.23
N TYR A 135 10.72 -4.71 12.04
CA TYR A 135 11.08 -4.90 13.44
C TYR A 135 10.75 -6.32 13.87
N ASN A 136 11.46 -6.78 14.92
CA ASN A 136 11.17 -8.06 15.55
C ASN A 136 10.29 -7.81 16.76
N SER A 137 9.15 -8.49 16.81
CA SER A 137 8.27 -8.46 17.99
C SER A 137 8.67 -9.62 18.91
N ASP A 138 9.23 -9.30 20.01
CA ASP A 138 9.50 -10.30 21.06
C ASP A 138 8.31 -10.42 22.00
#